data_b1d0688d309a92b4bfe400f34b3179af
#
_entry.id   b1d0688d309a92b4bfe400f34b3179af
#
_cell.length_a   1.000
_cell.length_b   1.000
_cell.length_c   1.000
_cell.angle_alpha   90.00
_cell.angle_beta   90.00
_cell.angle_gamma   90.00
#
_symmetry.space_group_name_H-M   'P 1'
#
loop_
_entity.id
_entity.type
_entity.pdbx_description
1 polymer ?
#
loop_
_entity_poly.entity_id
_entity_poly.type
_entity_poly.pdbx_seq_one_letter_code
_entity_poly.pdbx_strand_id
1 'polypeptide(L)'
;FNLAGFNSSSIIIKNKEQKKRWKKEVGMLMLNPLAIVATTAAYTKCDEWLDEVCCYIDENMRYIDEFIKENMLKAKSIISEGTYLVWIDLNGYGFSAKELEEKMISEANVLFDMGDMFGKEGEGFIRINVACPKSTVVECMDRIFRSLE
;
A
#
# COMPACT_ATOMS: atom_id res chain seq x y z
N PHE A 1 -6.63 8.31 6.81
CA PHE A 1 -8.04 8.74 6.59
C PHE A 1 -8.58 8.46 5.18
N ASN A 2 -7.75 7.96 4.26
CA ASN A 2 -8.13 7.65 2.88
C ASN A 2 -8.85 8.83 2.15
N LEU A 3 -8.34 10.05 2.33
CA LEU A 3 -8.89 11.27 1.73
C LEU A 3 -8.15 11.72 0.46
N ALA A 4 -7.38 10.84 -0.18
CA ALA A 4 -6.58 11.16 -1.37
C ALA A 4 -7.42 11.74 -2.53
N GLY A 5 -8.67 11.29 -2.68
CA GLY A 5 -9.58 11.80 -3.70
C GLY A 5 -9.94 13.29 -3.57
N PHE A 6 -9.69 13.91 -2.42
CA PHE A 6 -9.86 15.35 -2.24
C PHE A 6 -8.66 16.17 -2.72
N ASN A 7 -7.57 15.54 -3.17
CA ASN A 7 -6.36 16.18 -3.66
C ASN A 7 -5.79 17.23 -2.68
N SER A 8 -5.77 16.89 -1.40
CA SER A 8 -5.26 17.73 -0.32
C SER A 8 -4.09 17.04 0.37
N SER A 9 -2.99 17.74 0.54
CA SER A 9 -1.81 17.26 1.25
C SER A 9 -1.18 18.35 2.09
N SER A 10 -0.48 17.96 3.16
CA SER A 10 0.26 18.88 4.01
C SER A 10 1.75 18.77 3.73
N ILE A 11 2.39 19.89 3.45
CA ILE A 11 3.82 19.95 3.20
C ILE A 11 4.51 20.69 4.34
N ILE A 12 5.42 19.99 5.03
CA ILE A 12 6.17 20.55 6.16
C ILE A 12 7.61 20.83 5.72
N ILE A 13 7.96 22.13 5.60
CA ILE A 13 9.30 22.57 5.23
C ILE A 13 9.90 23.38 6.39
N LYS A 14 10.86 22.79 7.11
CA LYS A 14 11.55 23.42 8.24
C LYS A 14 12.56 24.48 7.79
N ASN A 15 13.27 24.25 6.69
CA ASN A 15 14.26 25.18 6.17
C ASN A 15 13.60 26.39 5.50
N LYS A 16 13.96 27.60 5.96
CA LYS A 16 13.35 28.86 5.49
C LYS A 16 13.63 29.13 4.00
N GLU A 17 14.84 28.87 3.51
CA GLU A 17 15.22 29.10 2.12
C GLU A 17 14.49 28.11 1.19
N GLN A 18 14.41 26.84 1.55
CA GLN A 18 13.64 25.85 0.82
C GLN A 18 12.15 26.21 0.79
N LYS A 19 11.58 26.67 1.91
CA LYS A 19 10.19 27.12 1.99
C LYS A 19 9.94 28.32 1.05
N LYS A 20 10.88 29.29 0.98
CA LYS A 20 10.79 30.43 0.08
C LYS A 20 10.84 30.00 -1.40
N ARG A 21 11.78 29.08 -1.73
CA ARG A 21 11.89 28.51 -3.07
C ARG A 21 10.62 27.76 -3.47
N TRP A 22 10.13 26.87 -2.61
CA TRP A 22 8.90 26.12 -2.85
C TRP A 22 7.71 27.05 -3.14
N LYS A 23 7.51 28.09 -2.32
CA LYS A 23 6.43 29.07 -2.53
C LYS A 23 6.54 29.80 -3.87
N LYS A 24 7.76 30.07 -4.33
CA LYS A 24 8.01 30.74 -5.61
C LYS A 24 7.70 29.82 -6.80
N GLU A 25 8.10 28.56 -6.71
CA GLU A 25 7.96 27.58 -7.80
C GLU A 25 6.50 27.08 -7.94
N VAL A 26 5.82 26.84 -6.82
CA VAL A 26 4.46 26.27 -6.83
C VAL A 26 3.37 27.34 -6.97
N GLY A 27 3.65 28.58 -6.59
CA GLY A 27 2.69 29.67 -6.67
C GLY A 27 1.53 29.53 -5.69
N MET A 28 0.35 30.05 -6.09
CA MET A 28 -0.87 29.98 -5.26
C MET A 28 -1.66 28.74 -5.64
N LEU A 29 -1.74 27.79 -4.71
CA LEU A 29 -2.63 26.63 -4.82
C LEU A 29 -3.94 26.94 -4.09
N MET A 30 -5.04 26.77 -4.79
CA MET A 30 -6.37 26.87 -4.18
C MET A 30 -6.84 25.46 -3.80
N LEU A 31 -7.08 25.25 -2.52
CA LEU A 31 -7.68 24.01 -2.03
C LEU A 31 -9.19 24.02 -2.27
N ASN A 32 -9.73 22.84 -2.59
CA ASN A 32 -11.17 22.63 -2.61
C ASN A 32 -11.73 22.84 -1.18
N PRO A 33 -12.77 23.68 -0.99
CA PRO A 33 -13.38 23.90 0.31
C PRO A 33 -13.81 22.61 1.03
N LEU A 34 -14.33 21.63 0.30
CA LEU A 34 -14.67 20.32 0.87
C LEU A 34 -13.45 19.56 1.40
N ALA A 35 -12.30 19.70 0.70
CA ALA A 35 -11.04 19.12 1.16
C ALA A 35 -10.58 19.72 2.50
N ILE A 36 -10.75 21.03 2.67
CA ILE A 36 -10.42 21.72 3.93
C ILE A 36 -11.30 21.20 5.07
N VAL A 37 -12.61 21.14 4.85
CA VAL A 37 -13.58 20.66 5.85
C VAL A 37 -13.31 19.19 6.22
N ALA A 38 -13.14 18.33 5.21
CA ALA A 38 -12.89 16.89 5.41
C ALA A 38 -11.56 16.66 6.15
N THR A 39 -10.48 17.33 5.74
CA THR A 39 -9.17 17.21 6.41
C THR A 39 -9.25 17.72 7.85
N THR A 40 -9.90 18.86 8.08
CA THR A 40 -10.07 19.41 9.43
C THR A 40 -10.86 18.44 10.32
N ALA A 41 -11.97 17.89 9.83
CA ALA A 41 -12.76 16.92 10.59
C ALA A 41 -11.96 15.66 10.91
N ALA A 42 -11.23 15.10 9.93
CA ALA A 42 -10.39 13.93 10.12
C ALA A 42 -9.37 14.12 11.24
N TYR A 43 -8.63 15.23 11.23
CA TYR A 43 -7.56 15.50 12.21
C TYR A 43 -8.05 16.04 13.56
N THR A 44 -9.32 16.37 13.72
CA THR A 44 -9.85 16.93 14.98
C THR A 44 -10.93 16.08 15.63
N LYS A 45 -11.48 15.08 14.94
CA LYS A 45 -12.64 14.34 15.41
C LYS A 45 -12.59 12.83 15.19
N CYS A 46 -11.55 12.32 14.53
CA CYS A 46 -11.52 10.91 14.08
C CYS A 46 -10.30 10.14 14.62
N ASP A 47 -9.77 10.52 15.80
CA ASP A 47 -8.60 9.86 16.37
C ASP A 47 -8.90 8.40 16.73
N GLU A 48 -10.03 8.14 17.42
CA GLU A 48 -10.46 6.79 17.79
C GLU A 48 -10.62 5.89 16.54
N TRP A 49 -11.29 6.39 15.52
CA TRP A 49 -11.44 5.67 14.25
C TRP A 49 -10.09 5.38 13.59
N LEU A 50 -9.15 6.34 13.64
CA LEU A 50 -7.82 6.15 13.07
C LEU A 50 -7.06 5.05 13.81
N ASP A 51 -7.11 5.03 15.13
CA ASP A 51 -6.46 4.01 15.95
C ASP A 51 -7.03 2.62 15.66
N GLU A 52 -8.35 2.49 15.58
CA GLU A 52 -9.01 1.23 15.25
C GLU A 52 -8.63 0.73 13.85
N VAL A 53 -8.62 1.61 12.84
CA VAL A 53 -8.26 1.21 11.48
C VAL A 53 -6.79 0.87 11.34
N CYS A 54 -5.90 1.56 12.07
CA CYS A 54 -4.48 1.21 12.11
C CYS A 54 -4.27 -0.18 12.73
N CYS A 55 -4.92 -0.48 13.85
CA CYS A 55 -4.87 -1.81 14.46
C CYS A 55 -5.36 -2.90 13.50
N TYR A 56 -6.47 -2.64 12.81
CA TYR A 56 -7.03 -3.58 11.83
C TYR A 56 -6.07 -3.85 10.64
N ILE A 57 -5.43 -2.80 10.13
CA ILE A 57 -4.43 -2.90 9.06
C ILE A 57 -3.22 -3.70 9.54
N ASP A 58 -2.73 -3.43 10.75
CA ASP A 58 -1.61 -4.16 11.34
C ASP A 58 -1.92 -5.65 11.51
N GLU A 59 -3.14 -6.01 11.90
CA GLU A 59 -3.57 -7.41 11.96
C GLU A 59 -3.58 -8.08 10.58
N ASN A 60 -4.02 -7.38 9.55
CA ASN A 60 -3.98 -7.88 8.18
C ASN A 60 -2.53 -8.08 7.68
N MET A 61 -1.63 -7.13 8.00
CA MET A 61 -0.21 -7.26 7.65
C MET A 61 0.46 -8.44 8.35
N ARG A 62 0.20 -8.62 9.65
CA ARG A 62 0.73 -9.76 10.40
C ARG A 62 0.23 -11.08 9.87
N TYR A 63 -1.06 -11.16 9.51
CA TYR A 63 -1.62 -12.36 8.89
C TYR A 63 -0.87 -12.74 7.60
N ILE A 64 -0.58 -11.77 6.72
CA ILE A 64 0.18 -12.02 5.49
C ILE A 64 1.58 -12.55 5.81
N ASP A 65 2.27 -11.91 6.76
CA ASP A 65 3.62 -12.31 7.15
C ASP A 65 3.67 -13.73 7.73
N GLU A 66 2.74 -14.06 8.62
CA GLU A 66 2.59 -15.40 9.20
C GLU A 66 2.25 -16.42 8.12
N PHE A 67 1.29 -16.13 7.26
CA PHE A 67 0.89 -16.99 6.15
C PHE A 67 2.06 -17.32 5.21
N ILE A 68 2.85 -16.30 4.84
CA ILE A 68 4.04 -16.48 3.99
C ILE A 68 5.08 -17.35 4.68
N LYS A 69 5.38 -17.12 5.95
CA LYS A 69 6.35 -17.90 6.71
C LYS A 69 5.96 -19.36 6.86
N GLU A 70 4.67 -19.63 6.98
CA GLU A 70 4.16 -20.99 7.18
C GLU A 70 4.00 -21.77 5.87
N ASN A 71 3.56 -21.10 4.80
CA ASN A 71 3.11 -21.77 3.58
C ASN A 71 3.98 -21.47 2.36
N MET A 72 4.68 -20.34 2.31
CA MET A 72 5.37 -19.85 1.10
C MET A 72 6.87 -19.66 1.33
N LEU A 73 7.60 -20.76 1.53
CA LEU A 73 9.03 -20.73 1.91
C LEU A 73 9.95 -20.01 0.91
N LYS A 74 9.51 -19.83 -0.33
CA LYS A 74 10.23 -19.12 -1.39
C LYS A 74 9.88 -17.64 -1.48
N ALA A 75 8.87 -17.19 -0.71
CA ALA A 75 8.46 -15.79 -0.66
C ALA A 75 8.97 -15.12 0.62
N LYS A 76 8.98 -13.78 0.59
CA LYS A 76 9.27 -12.95 1.78
C LYS A 76 8.33 -11.75 1.80
N SER A 77 7.80 -11.43 2.97
CA SER A 77 7.06 -10.20 3.19
C SER A 77 7.93 -9.14 3.83
N ILE A 78 7.65 -7.88 3.51
CA ILE A 78 8.25 -6.71 4.15
C ILE A 78 7.10 -5.97 4.84
N ILE A 79 7.07 -6.05 6.18
CA ILE A 79 6.09 -5.29 6.98
C ILE A 79 6.57 -3.84 7.06
N SER A 80 5.72 -2.94 6.59
CA SER A 80 5.99 -1.51 6.64
C SER A 80 5.64 -0.93 8.02
N GLU A 81 6.44 0.01 8.52
CA GLU A 81 6.13 0.80 9.73
C GLU A 81 5.00 1.82 9.51
N GLY A 82 4.59 2.02 8.28
CA GLY A 82 3.52 2.94 7.89
C GLY A 82 2.85 2.47 6.61
N THR A 83 1.77 3.14 6.22
CA THR A 83 0.96 2.76 5.06
C THR A 83 0.12 1.48 5.28
N TYR A 84 -0.68 1.14 4.31
CA TYR A 84 -1.50 -0.06 4.24
C TYR A 84 -1.13 -0.94 3.02
N LEU A 85 0.12 -0.80 2.57
CA LEU A 85 0.64 -1.49 1.40
C LEU A 85 1.73 -2.47 1.84
N VAL A 86 1.57 -3.74 1.51
CA VAL A 86 2.55 -4.79 1.80
C VAL A 86 3.29 -5.14 0.51
N TRP A 87 4.61 -5.22 0.58
CA TRP A 87 5.45 -5.76 -0.47
C TRP A 87 5.76 -7.22 -0.20
N ILE A 88 5.59 -8.05 -1.23
CA ILE A 88 5.92 -9.48 -1.18
C ILE A 88 6.95 -9.76 -2.26
N ASP A 89 8.09 -10.25 -1.85
CA ASP A 89 9.16 -10.76 -2.71
C ASP A 89 8.85 -12.20 -3.12
N LEU A 90 8.64 -12.42 -4.42
CA LEU A 90 8.37 -13.72 -5.04
C LEU A 90 9.52 -14.21 -5.91
N ASN A 91 10.68 -13.52 -5.88
CA ASN A 91 11.84 -13.89 -6.70
C ASN A 91 12.31 -15.35 -6.46
N GLY A 92 12.07 -15.89 -5.27
CA GLY A 92 12.42 -17.27 -4.96
C GLY A 92 11.69 -18.33 -5.80
N TYR A 93 10.60 -17.96 -6.49
CA TYR A 93 9.89 -18.85 -7.43
C TYR A 93 10.51 -18.85 -8.82
N GLY A 94 11.33 -17.86 -9.17
CA GLY A 94 12.09 -17.81 -10.42
C GLY A 94 11.28 -17.41 -11.66
N PHE A 95 10.08 -16.83 -11.48
CA PHE A 95 9.27 -16.31 -12.58
C PHE A 95 9.80 -14.96 -13.07
N SER A 96 9.73 -14.70 -14.36
CA SER A 96 9.86 -13.36 -14.90
C SER A 96 8.66 -12.49 -14.51
N ALA A 97 8.80 -11.15 -14.58
CA ALA A 97 7.71 -10.24 -14.26
C ALA A 97 6.43 -10.55 -15.05
N LYS A 98 6.56 -10.87 -16.34
CA LYS A 98 5.44 -11.21 -17.21
C LYS A 98 4.76 -12.53 -16.81
N GLU A 99 5.54 -13.57 -16.54
CA GLU A 99 5.00 -14.86 -16.10
C GLU A 99 4.28 -14.74 -14.76
N LEU A 100 4.85 -13.94 -13.85
CA LEU A 100 4.23 -13.66 -12.54
C LEU A 100 2.90 -12.93 -12.71
N GLU A 101 2.85 -11.89 -13.55
CA GLU A 101 1.62 -11.16 -13.86
C GLU A 101 0.56 -12.07 -14.48
N GLU A 102 0.92 -12.88 -15.49
CA GLU A 102 0.02 -13.83 -16.12
C GLU A 102 -0.55 -14.84 -15.11
N LYS A 103 0.27 -15.35 -14.19
CA LYS A 103 -0.17 -16.25 -13.12
C LYS A 103 -1.14 -15.57 -12.15
N MET A 104 -0.84 -14.35 -11.72
CA MET A 104 -1.72 -13.61 -10.81
C MET A 104 -3.08 -13.33 -11.44
N ILE A 105 -3.13 -12.96 -12.73
CA ILE A 105 -4.38 -12.65 -13.42
C ILE A 105 -5.16 -13.91 -13.80
N SER A 106 -4.52 -14.87 -14.47
CA SER A 106 -5.21 -16.00 -15.10
C SER A 106 -5.44 -17.19 -14.17
N GLU A 107 -4.52 -17.45 -13.23
CA GLU A 107 -4.61 -18.60 -12.33
C GLU A 107 -5.12 -18.20 -10.95
N ALA A 108 -4.52 -17.17 -10.33
CA ALA A 108 -4.97 -16.69 -9.03
C ALA A 108 -6.27 -15.86 -9.10
N ASN A 109 -6.58 -15.29 -10.28
CA ASN A 109 -7.69 -14.37 -10.48
C ASN A 109 -7.66 -13.19 -9.49
N VAL A 110 -6.48 -12.58 -9.37
CA VAL A 110 -6.20 -11.39 -8.55
C VAL A 110 -5.44 -10.35 -9.36
N LEU A 111 -5.66 -9.07 -9.06
CA LEU A 111 -5.00 -7.95 -9.70
C LEU A 111 -4.27 -7.12 -8.66
N PHE A 112 -2.97 -6.92 -8.83
CA PHE A 112 -2.10 -6.14 -7.95
C PHE A 112 -1.32 -5.11 -8.73
N ASP A 113 -0.66 -4.22 -7.96
CA ASP A 113 0.44 -3.45 -8.52
C ASP A 113 1.67 -4.37 -8.61
N MET A 114 2.09 -4.68 -9.82
CA MET A 114 3.32 -5.43 -10.06
C MET A 114 4.52 -4.54 -9.73
N GLY A 115 5.54 -5.12 -9.12
CA GLY A 115 6.67 -4.34 -8.59
C GLY A 115 7.50 -3.65 -9.67
N ASP A 116 7.61 -4.21 -10.87
CA ASP A 116 8.31 -3.63 -12.03
C ASP A 116 7.73 -2.28 -12.48
N MET A 117 6.46 -1.98 -12.18
CA MET A 117 5.86 -0.65 -12.39
C MET A 117 6.59 0.46 -11.61
N PHE A 118 7.31 0.12 -10.55
CA PHE A 118 8.04 1.05 -9.68
C PHE A 118 9.54 1.14 -9.98
N GLY A 119 10.01 0.37 -10.94
CA GLY A 119 11.39 0.33 -11.39
C GLY A 119 11.92 -1.09 -11.45
N LYS A 120 13.11 -1.23 -12.04
CA LYS A 120 13.75 -2.52 -12.27
C LYS A 120 14.00 -3.31 -10.98
N GLU A 121 14.24 -2.62 -9.88
CA GLU A 121 14.48 -3.21 -8.55
C GLU A 121 13.22 -3.88 -7.98
N GLY A 122 12.05 -3.55 -8.55
CA GLY A 122 10.77 -4.15 -8.18
C GLY A 122 10.41 -5.42 -8.94
N GLU A 123 11.22 -5.88 -9.89
CA GLU A 123 10.97 -7.14 -10.62
C GLU A 123 10.87 -8.31 -9.63
N GLY A 124 9.85 -9.16 -9.81
CA GLY A 124 9.56 -10.30 -8.94
C GLY A 124 8.83 -9.95 -7.64
N PHE A 125 8.48 -8.68 -7.43
CA PHE A 125 7.67 -8.25 -6.31
C PHE A 125 6.22 -8.00 -6.72
N ILE A 126 5.31 -8.16 -5.75
CA ILE A 126 3.93 -7.68 -5.84
C ILE A 126 3.64 -6.74 -4.66
N ARG A 127 2.77 -5.75 -4.88
CA ARG A 127 2.33 -4.82 -3.85
C ARG A 127 0.83 -4.99 -3.60
N ILE A 128 0.47 -5.33 -2.36
CA ILE A 128 -0.90 -5.62 -1.96
C ILE A 128 -1.44 -4.50 -1.06
N ASN A 129 -2.65 -4.03 -1.33
CA ASN A 129 -3.40 -3.14 -0.45
C ASN A 129 -4.17 -3.98 0.57
N VAL A 130 -3.86 -3.82 1.86
CA VAL A 130 -4.48 -4.57 2.96
C VAL A 130 -5.54 -3.79 3.74
N ALA A 131 -5.89 -2.58 3.30
CA ALA A 131 -6.98 -1.80 3.86
C ALA A 131 -8.34 -2.28 3.33
N CYS A 132 -8.64 -3.56 3.52
CA CYS A 132 -9.84 -4.24 3.12
C CYS A 132 -10.27 -5.27 4.19
N PRO A 133 -11.47 -5.88 4.10
CA PRO A 133 -11.89 -6.91 5.05
C PRO A 133 -10.87 -8.07 5.11
N LYS A 134 -10.63 -8.59 6.32
CA LYS A 134 -9.69 -9.70 6.55
C LYS A 134 -10.01 -10.92 5.68
N SER A 135 -11.30 -11.22 5.47
CA SER A 135 -11.73 -12.31 4.60
C SER A 135 -11.22 -12.16 3.16
N THR A 136 -11.15 -10.93 2.66
CA THR A 136 -10.58 -10.63 1.34
C THR A 136 -9.08 -10.89 1.30
N VAL A 137 -8.36 -10.50 2.36
CA VAL A 137 -6.92 -10.77 2.48
C VAL A 137 -6.65 -12.27 2.53
N VAL A 138 -7.41 -13.01 3.34
CA VAL A 138 -7.31 -14.47 3.46
C VAL A 138 -7.53 -15.15 2.11
N GLU A 139 -8.62 -14.84 1.43
CA GLU A 139 -8.94 -15.41 0.13
C GLU A 139 -7.87 -15.07 -0.93
N CYS A 140 -7.37 -13.84 -0.89
CA CYS A 140 -6.31 -13.37 -1.78
C CYS A 140 -5.03 -14.19 -1.59
N MET A 141 -4.57 -14.37 -0.35
CA MET A 141 -3.36 -15.14 -0.05
C MET A 141 -3.49 -16.61 -0.42
N ASP A 142 -4.66 -17.23 -0.19
CA ASP A 142 -4.94 -18.61 -0.61
C ASP A 142 -4.86 -18.76 -2.14
N ARG A 143 -5.40 -17.82 -2.89
CA ARG A 143 -5.37 -17.84 -4.36
C ARG A 143 -3.95 -17.68 -4.90
N ILE A 144 -3.18 -16.74 -4.34
CA ILE A 144 -1.77 -16.55 -4.71
C ILE A 144 -0.99 -17.84 -4.45
N PHE A 145 -1.11 -18.39 -3.25
CA PHE A 145 -0.40 -19.61 -2.88
C PHE A 145 -0.67 -20.74 -3.86
N ARG A 146 -1.94 -21.03 -4.16
CA ARG A 146 -2.33 -22.10 -5.10
C ARG A 146 -1.83 -21.89 -6.52
N SER A 147 -1.68 -20.64 -6.95
CA SER A 147 -1.16 -20.34 -8.30
C SER A 147 0.35 -20.51 -8.42
N LEU A 148 1.08 -20.46 -7.31
CA LEU A 148 2.54 -20.56 -7.28
C LEU A 148 3.06 -21.98 -7.02
N GLU A 149 2.20 -22.87 -6.54
CA GLU A 149 2.46 -24.31 -6.33
C GLU A 149 2.23 -25.10 -7.64
#